data_d5d4ddc89bda58c5f2c865be17745129
#
_entry.id   d5d4ddc89bda58c5f2c865be17745129
#
_cell.length_a   1.000
_cell.length_b   1.000
_cell.length_c   1.000
_cell.angle_alpha   90.00
_cell.angle_beta   90.00
_cell.angle_gamma   90.00
#
_symmetry.space_group_name_H-M   'P 1'
#
loop_
_entity.id
_entity.type
_entity.pdbx_description
1 polymer ?
#
loop_
_entity_poly.entity_id
_entity_poly.type
_entity_poly.pdbx_seq_one_letter_code
_entity_poly.pdbx_strand_id
1 'polypeptide(L)'
;IDGFIAVADEKGLRIVADNLHFTNEIRFDAKEEWLYAVEICGMKITRFRVGPNATLSHREIFGPESHDAFIDGITFDAFGNLWGTHIMTDRIFAITPDGDFRILLDDENGSTEGKALLDTFTQDRVTPELQLACGGTIANWMASLTFGGPDLKTVYIGSLRGTTIPYFTASVARLPMIHWNEGIKI
;
A
#
# COMPACT_ATOMS: atom_id res chain seq x y z
N ILE A 1 14.74 -9.41 -8.06
CA ILE A 1 14.43 -8.00 -8.34
C ILE A 1 13.92 -7.94 -9.76
N ASP A 2 12.63 -7.74 -9.96
CA ASP A 2 11.96 -7.81 -11.26
C ASP A 2 10.83 -6.77 -11.39
N GLY A 3 10.61 -5.95 -10.35
CA GLY A 3 9.61 -4.91 -10.34
C GLY A 3 10.04 -3.68 -11.12
N PHE A 4 9.07 -3.06 -11.80
CA PHE A 4 9.28 -1.82 -12.53
C PHE A 4 8.00 -0.96 -12.52
N ILE A 5 8.15 0.32 -12.83
CA ILE A 5 7.06 1.24 -13.12
C ILE A 5 7.15 1.63 -14.59
N ALA A 6 6.03 1.53 -15.28
CA ALA A 6 5.93 1.91 -16.68
C ALA A 6 4.86 3.00 -16.87
N VAL A 7 5.04 3.81 -17.90
CA VAL A 7 4.07 4.81 -18.34
C VAL A 7 3.62 4.46 -19.78
N ALA A 8 2.33 4.62 -20.02
CA ALA A 8 1.74 4.51 -21.36
C ALA A 8 1.14 5.87 -21.74
N ASP A 9 1.62 6.49 -22.79
CA ASP A 9 1.14 7.75 -23.34
C ASP A 9 1.22 7.75 -24.87
N GLU A 10 1.06 8.89 -25.51
CA GLU A 10 1.14 9.04 -26.98
C GLU A 10 2.48 8.56 -27.57
N LYS A 11 3.54 8.49 -26.77
CA LYS A 11 4.87 8.00 -27.17
C LYS A 11 5.01 6.48 -27.03
N GLY A 12 3.96 5.80 -26.55
CA GLY A 12 3.92 4.36 -26.31
C GLY A 12 4.26 3.97 -24.87
N LEU A 13 4.49 2.68 -24.65
CA LEU A 13 4.86 2.10 -23.36
C LEU A 13 6.36 2.21 -23.12
N ARG A 14 6.76 2.74 -21.96
CA ARG A 14 8.18 2.80 -21.55
C ARG A 14 8.33 2.60 -20.03
N ILE A 15 9.41 1.97 -19.63
CA ILE A 15 9.79 1.84 -18.21
C ILE A 15 10.37 3.17 -17.74
N VAL A 16 9.92 3.67 -16.59
CA VAL A 16 10.37 4.93 -15.96
C VAL A 16 11.06 4.72 -14.62
N ALA A 17 10.92 3.55 -14.00
CA ALA A 17 11.73 3.08 -12.88
C ALA A 17 11.80 1.56 -12.91
N ASP A 18 12.93 0.98 -12.50
CA ASP A 18 13.17 -0.45 -12.45
C ASP A 18 13.93 -0.84 -11.16
N ASN A 19 14.35 -2.11 -11.07
CA ASN A 19 15.07 -2.64 -9.91
C ASN A 19 14.26 -2.45 -8.60
N LEU A 20 12.96 -2.74 -8.66
CA LEU A 20 12.06 -2.76 -7.52
C LEU A 20 11.78 -4.21 -7.10
N HIS A 21 11.40 -4.43 -5.83
CA HIS A 21 11.19 -5.75 -5.27
C HIS A 21 9.71 -6.11 -5.25
N PHE A 22 9.19 -6.65 -6.36
CA PHE A 22 7.78 -7.01 -6.52
C PHE A 22 6.87 -5.80 -6.26
N THR A 23 6.79 -4.91 -7.25
CA THR A 23 5.91 -3.73 -7.18
C THR A 23 4.44 -4.14 -7.15
N ASN A 24 3.66 -3.50 -6.27
CA ASN A 24 2.22 -3.71 -6.18
C ASN A 24 1.48 -2.41 -6.54
N GLU A 25 1.20 -1.58 -5.57
CA GLU A 25 0.40 -0.38 -5.77
C GLU A 25 1.26 0.87 -5.90
N ILE A 26 0.78 1.84 -6.68
CA ILE A 26 1.38 3.17 -6.78
C ILE A 26 0.34 4.25 -6.48
N ARG A 27 0.76 5.34 -5.83
CA ARG A 27 -0.09 6.51 -5.56
C ARG A 27 0.71 7.80 -5.70
N PHE A 28 0.05 8.82 -6.25
CA PHE A 28 0.56 10.18 -6.18
C PHE A 28 0.17 10.85 -4.86
N ASP A 29 0.99 11.76 -4.39
CA ASP A 29 0.61 12.71 -3.34
C ASP A 29 -0.40 13.75 -3.88
N ALA A 30 -0.91 14.61 -2.99
CA ALA A 30 -1.94 15.61 -3.32
C ALA A 30 -1.51 16.62 -4.39
N LYS A 31 -0.21 16.82 -4.60
CA LYS A 31 0.34 17.79 -5.55
C LYS A 31 0.90 17.12 -6.82
N GLU A 32 0.85 15.79 -6.88
CA GLU A 32 1.49 14.98 -7.94
C GLU A 32 3.00 15.26 -8.08
N GLU A 33 3.62 15.71 -6.99
CA GLU A 33 5.06 15.95 -6.94
C GLU A 33 5.85 14.68 -6.64
N TRP A 34 5.21 13.72 -5.95
CA TRP A 34 5.79 12.45 -5.58
C TRP A 34 4.90 11.28 -5.98
N LEU A 35 5.53 10.25 -6.54
CA LEU A 35 4.92 8.95 -6.79
C LEU A 35 5.46 7.95 -5.75
N TYR A 36 4.57 7.33 -5.01
CA TYR A 36 4.86 6.30 -4.01
C TYR A 36 4.60 4.93 -4.62
N ALA A 37 5.50 4.00 -4.41
CA ALA A 37 5.41 2.63 -4.91
C ALA A 37 5.63 1.63 -3.78
N VAL A 38 4.74 0.67 -3.66
CA VAL A 38 4.86 -0.46 -2.73
C VAL A 38 5.81 -1.49 -3.32
N GLU A 39 6.82 -1.89 -2.56
CA GLU A 39 7.67 -3.04 -2.84
C GLU A 39 7.34 -4.15 -1.82
N ILE A 40 6.43 -5.10 -2.18
CA ILE A 40 5.97 -6.15 -1.26
C ILE A 40 7.14 -6.94 -0.70
N CYS A 41 7.94 -7.55 -1.58
CA CYS A 41 9.08 -8.37 -1.18
C CYS A 41 10.25 -7.54 -0.64
N GLY A 42 10.26 -6.23 -0.90
CA GLY A 42 11.18 -5.28 -0.29
C GLY A 42 10.74 -4.81 1.09
N MET A 43 9.48 -5.11 1.48
CA MET A 43 8.85 -4.69 2.76
C MET A 43 8.98 -3.19 3.02
N LYS A 44 8.90 -2.37 1.97
CA LYS A 44 9.12 -0.92 2.04
C LYS A 44 8.27 -0.17 1.04
N ILE A 45 8.18 1.12 1.26
CA ILE A 45 7.58 2.07 0.31
C ILE A 45 8.71 2.93 -0.24
N THR A 46 8.86 2.90 -1.56
CA THR A 46 9.80 3.76 -2.28
C THR A 46 9.02 4.91 -2.92
N ARG A 47 9.54 6.12 -2.85
CA ARG A 47 8.96 7.26 -3.57
C ARG A 47 9.94 7.88 -4.55
N PHE A 48 9.37 8.55 -5.55
CA PHE A 48 10.11 9.20 -6.63
C PHE A 48 9.57 10.60 -6.85
N ARG A 49 10.46 11.56 -7.12
CA ARG A 49 10.05 12.86 -7.64
C ARG A 49 9.52 12.70 -9.06
N VAL A 50 8.36 13.27 -9.31
CA VAL A 50 7.71 13.28 -10.63
C VAL A 50 8.18 14.50 -11.39
N GLY A 51 8.69 14.27 -12.57
CA GLY A 51 9.16 15.32 -13.46
C GLY A 51 8.37 15.37 -14.78
N PRO A 52 8.73 16.30 -15.69
CA PRO A 52 8.07 16.42 -16.98
C PRO A 52 8.10 15.11 -17.78
N ASN A 53 7.07 14.87 -18.58
CA ASN A 53 6.93 13.65 -19.40
C ASN A 53 6.97 12.35 -18.56
N ALA A 54 6.43 12.39 -17.34
CA ALA A 54 6.40 11.27 -16.39
C ALA A 54 7.79 10.68 -16.09
N THR A 55 8.83 11.51 -16.08
CA THR A 55 10.15 11.09 -15.62
C THR A 55 10.15 10.94 -14.10
N LEU A 56 10.81 9.90 -13.59
CA LEU A 56 10.97 9.65 -12.17
C LEU A 56 12.44 9.86 -11.75
N SER A 57 12.64 10.54 -10.63
CA SER A 57 13.98 10.87 -10.10
C SER A 57 13.97 10.85 -8.57
N HIS A 58 15.11 11.09 -7.92
CA HIS A 58 15.21 11.17 -6.46
C HIS A 58 14.54 9.98 -5.76
N ARG A 59 14.92 8.75 -6.16
CA ARG A 59 14.45 7.53 -5.52
C ARG A 59 14.90 7.49 -4.07
N GLU A 60 13.95 7.37 -3.14
CA GLU A 60 14.21 7.24 -1.71
C GLU A 60 13.16 6.39 -1.02
N ILE A 61 13.49 5.82 0.15
CA ILE A 61 12.53 5.12 1.00
C ILE A 61 11.69 6.14 1.75
N PHE A 62 10.38 5.90 1.86
CA PHE A 62 9.46 6.71 2.63
C PHE A 62 8.94 5.95 3.87
N GLY A 63 9.17 6.52 5.06
CA GLY A 63 8.89 5.89 6.33
C GLY A 63 10.00 4.96 6.79
N PRO A 64 9.70 3.81 7.40
CA PRO A 64 10.72 2.89 7.89
C PRO A 64 11.51 2.21 6.75
N GLU A 65 12.78 1.90 7.00
CA GLU A 65 13.65 1.17 6.07
C GLU A 65 13.09 -0.24 5.74
N SER A 66 12.44 -0.87 6.72
CA SER A 66 11.65 -2.09 6.57
C SER A 66 10.40 -1.99 7.43
N HIS A 67 9.28 -2.46 6.93
CA HIS A 67 8.04 -2.62 7.71
C HIS A 67 8.02 -3.92 8.50
N ASP A 68 8.97 -4.84 8.22
CA ASP A 68 8.95 -6.21 8.72
C ASP A 68 7.58 -6.88 8.50
N ALA A 69 6.99 -6.60 7.36
CA ALA A 69 5.70 -7.09 6.90
C ALA A 69 5.54 -6.87 5.39
N PHE A 70 4.73 -7.69 4.74
CA PHE A 70 4.39 -7.52 3.32
C PHE A 70 3.35 -6.42 3.17
N ILE A 71 3.75 -5.31 2.54
CA ILE A 71 2.85 -4.19 2.25
C ILE A 71 2.06 -4.51 0.98
N ASP A 72 0.75 -4.20 0.96
CA ASP A 72 -0.09 -4.40 -0.22
C ASP A 72 -0.72 -3.07 -0.68
N GLY A 73 -1.95 -2.77 -0.30
CA GLY A 73 -2.63 -1.54 -0.76
C GLY A 73 -2.24 -0.29 0.02
N ILE A 74 -2.20 0.86 -0.66
CA ILE A 74 -1.94 2.17 -0.05
C ILE A 74 -2.91 3.23 -0.53
N THR A 75 -3.16 4.25 0.30
CA THR A 75 -3.96 5.43 -0.04
C THR A 75 -3.57 6.63 0.82
N PHE A 76 -3.93 7.85 0.40
CA PHE A 76 -3.68 9.06 1.18
C PHE A 76 -4.95 9.58 1.84
N ASP A 77 -4.82 10.11 3.06
CA ASP A 77 -5.84 10.95 3.67
C ASP A 77 -5.67 12.43 3.31
N ALA A 78 -6.63 13.27 3.72
CA ALA A 78 -6.64 14.69 3.41
C ALA A 78 -5.52 15.52 4.08
N PHE A 79 -4.83 14.96 5.07
CA PHE A 79 -3.68 15.57 5.72
C PHE A 79 -2.35 15.13 5.11
N GLY A 80 -2.39 14.23 4.12
CA GLY A 80 -1.22 13.70 3.46
C GLY A 80 -0.58 12.51 4.19
N ASN A 81 -1.25 11.92 5.19
CA ASN A 81 -0.77 10.67 5.74
C ASN A 81 -1.03 9.55 4.74
N LEU A 82 -0.02 8.71 4.50
CA LEU A 82 -0.14 7.52 3.69
C LEU A 82 -0.62 6.38 4.58
N TRP A 83 -1.80 5.84 4.27
CA TRP A 83 -2.36 4.65 4.92
C TRP A 83 -2.07 3.43 4.08
N GLY A 84 -1.86 2.29 4.73
CA GLY A 84 -1.66 1.04 3.99
C GLY A 84 -2.02 -0.19 4.79
N THR A 85 -1.98 -1.33 4.11
CA THR A 85 -2.24 -2.66 4.68
C THR A 85 -0.98 -3.51 4.69
N HIS A 86 -0.83 -4.33 5.73
CA HIS A 86 0.09 -5.45 5.75
C HIS A 86 -0.70 -6.73 5.47
N ILE A 87 -0.50 -7.31 4.31
CA ILE A 87 -1.13 -8.59 3.97
C ILE A 87 -0.49 -9.73 4.78
N MET A 88 -1.30 -10.73 5.13
CA MET A 88 -0.94 -11.91 5.93
C MET A 88 -0.67 -11.65 7.41
N THR A 89 -0.25 -10.45 7.80
CA THR A 89 -0.16 -10.01 9.20
C THR A 89 -1.33 -9.12 9.60
N ASP A 90 -2.21 -8.82 8.66
CA ASP A 90 -3.51 -8.15 8.81
C ASP A 90 -3.48 -6.93 9.73
N ARG A 91 -2.65 -5.96 9.32
CA ARG A 91 -2.51 -4.67 9.98
C ARG A 91 -2.90 -3.53 9.06
N ILE A 92 -3.44 -2.48 9.63
CA ILE A 92 -3.55 -1.17 8.97
C ILE A 92 -2.52 -0.25 9.61
N PHE A 93 -1.74 0.42 8.80
CA PHE A 93 -0.75 1.41 9.24
C PHE A 93 -0.99 2.78 8.63
N ALA A 94 -0.37 3.79 9.20
CA ALA A 94 -0.22 5.10 8.58
C ALA A 94 1.21 5.62 8.73
N ILE A 95 1.66 6.39 7.74
CA ILE A 95 2.93 7.13 7.75
C ILE A 95 2.59 8.61 7.56
N THR A 96 3.03 9.46 8.47
CA THR A 96 2.84 10.91 8.36
C THR A 96 3.69 11.49 7.23
N PRO A 97 3.42 12.72 6.75
CA PRO A 97 4.27 13.39 5.76
C PRO A 97 5.75 13.50 6.17
N ASP A 98 6.01 13.52 7.49
CA ASP A 98 7.37 13.58 8.07
C ASP A 98 8.04 12.19 8.18
N GLY A 99 7.31 11.11 7.83
CA GLY A 99 7.83 9.74 7.85
C GLY A 99 7.57 8.97 9.15
N ASP A 100 6.82 9.52 10.09
CA ASP A 100 6.46 8.81 11.34
C ASP A 100 5.48 7.68 11.06
N PHE A 101 5.87 6.46 11.42
CA PHE A 101 5.09 5.24 11.23
C PHE A 101 4.23 4.89 12.45
N ARG A 102 2.98 4.49 12.22
CA ARG A 102 2.02 4.05 13.24
C ARG A 102 1.21 2.85 12.77
N ILE A 103 1.03 1.84 13.61
CA ILE A 103 0.00 0.81 13.44
C ILE A 103 -1.32 1.35 13.99
N LEU A 104 -2.36 1.33 13.17
CA LEU A 104 -3.71 1.80 13.51
C LEU A 104 -4.64 0.65 13.90
N LEU A 105 -4.45 -0.52 13.28
CA LEU A 105 -5.16 -1.75 13.58
C LEU A 105 -4.17 -2.91 13.49
N ASP A 106 -4.19 -3.80 14.47
CA ASP A 106 -3.44 -5.06 14.48
C ASP A 106 -4.42 -6.21 14.74
N ASP A 107 -4.88 -6.89 13.67
CA ASP A 107 -5.80 -8.03 13.75
C ASP A 107 -5.05 -9.35 13.96
N GLU A 108 -3.77 -9.41 13.61
CA GLU A 108 -2.91 -10.55 13.89
C GLU A 108 -2.58 -10.68 15.38
N ASN A 109 -2.50 -9.54 16.07
CA ASN A 109 -2.26 -9.46 17.52
C ASN A 109 -1.01 -10.23 17.98
N GLY A 110 0.07 -10.18 17.19
CA GLY A 110 1.35 -10.78 17.52
C GLY A 110 1.41 -12.28 17.33
N SER A 111 0.68 -12.86 16.38
CA SER A 111 0.71 -14.29 16.09
C SER A 111 2.14 -14.78 15.78
N THR A 112 2.39 -16.03 16.07
CA THR A 112 3.68 -16.66 15.77
C THR A 112 3.83 -17.01 14.29
N GLU A 113 2.71 -17.19 13.59
CA GLU A 113 2.63 -17.58 12.19
C GLU A 113 3.16 -16.48 11.27
N GLY A 114 2.77 -15.22 11.49
CA GLY A 114 3.26 -14.09 10.70
C GLY A 114 4.77 -13.90 10.84
N LYS A 115 5.30 -14.02 12.05
CA LYS A 115 6.75 -13.99 12.28
C LYS A 115 7.44 -15.16 11.58
N ALA A 116 6.93 -16.38 11.72
CA ALA A 116 7.48 -17.55 11.06
C ALA A 116 7.44 -17.43 9.52
N LEU A 117 6.38 -16.79 8.96
CA LEU A 117 6.28 -16.52 7.54
C LEU A 117 7.42 -15.59 7.06
N LEU A 118 7.67 -14.50 7.76
CA LEU A 118 8.75 -13.56 7.42
C LEU A 118 10.13 -14.21 7.53
N ASP A 119 10.38 -14.97 8.62
CA ASP A 119 11.63 -15.69 8.83
C ASP A 119 11.88 -16.73 7.70
N THR A 120 10.85 -17.44 7.27
CA THR A 120 10.98 -18.44 6.19
C THR A 120 11.05 -17.78 4.81
N PHE A 121 10.41 -16.63 4.61
CA PHE A 121 10.49 -15.86 3.38
C PHE A 121 11.93 -15.41 3.07
N THR A 122 12.64 -14.87 4.07
CA THR A 122 14.04 -14.46 3.91
C THR A 122 15.00 -15.64 3.62
N GLN A 123 14.52 -16.86 3.81
CA GLN A 123 15.28 -18.11 3.60
C GLN A 123 14.80 -18.92 2.38
N ASP A 124 13.89 -18.36 1.55
CA ASP A 124 13.24 -19.03 0.42
C ASP A 124 12.57 -20.37 0.81
N ARG A 125 11.96 -20.43 2.00
CA ARG A 125 11.35 -21.64 2.57
C ARG A 125 9.87 -21.49 2.95
N VAL A 126 9.18 -20.53 2.34
CA VAL A 126 7.75 -20.35 2.55
C VAL A 126 6.97 -21.54 2.01
N THR A 127 6.03 -22.07 2.82
CA THR A 127 5.13 -23.13 2.40
C THR A 127 3.70 -22.62 2.29
N PRO A 128 2.85 -23.23 1.42
CA PRO A 128 1.44 -22.87 1.32
C PRO A 128 0.69 -23.02 2.66
N GLU A 129 1.03 -24.05 3.47
CA GLU A 129 0.41 -24.31 4.75
C GLU A 129 0.67 -23.16 5.73
N LEU A 130 1.93 -22.67 5.78
CA LEU A 130 2.30 -21.54 6.63
C LEU A 130 1.62 -20.26 6.17
N GLN A 131 1.56 -20.00 4.86
CA GLN A 131 0.82 -18.86 4.33
C GLN A 131 -0.65 -18.92 4.73
N LEU A 132 -1.30 -20.10 4.58
CA LEU A 132 -2.70 -20.29 4.93
C LEU A 132 -3.00 -20.19 6.43
N ALA A 133 -2.00 -20.44 7.27
CA ALA A 133 -2.10 -20.28 8.72
C ALA A 133 -2.03 -18.83 9.19
N CYS A 134 -1.46 -17.93 8.36
CA CYS A 134 -1.35 -16.50 8.66
C CYS A 134 -2.68 -15.78 8.46
N GLY A 135 -2.82 -14.65 9.16
CA GLY A 135 -3.93 -13.72 9.02
C GLY A 135 -4.81 -13.63 10.25
N GLY A 136 -5.53 -12.54 10.34
CA GLY A 136 -6.45 -12.22 11.43
C GLY A 136 -7.86 -12.72 11.17
N THR A 137 -8.80 -12.13 11.91
CA THR A 137 -10.20 -12.54 11.95
C THR A 137 -11.17 -11.53 11.37
N ILE A 138 -10.78 -10.26 11.28
CA ILE A 138 -11.63 -9.16 10.78
C ILE A 138 -11.68 -9.18 9.25
N ALA A 139 -10.53 -9.22 8.62
CA ALA A 139 -10.39 -9.20 7.15
C ALA A 139 -9.17 -10.03 6.74
N ASN A 140 -9.27 -11.36 6.82
CA ASN A 140 -8.16 -12.27 6.60
C ASN A 140 -7.45 -12.02 5.26
N TRP A 141 -6.14 -11.75 5.30
CA TRP A 141 -5.30 -11.26 4.22
C TRP A 141 -5.75 -9.87 3.72
N MET A 142 -5.62 -8.86 4.58
CA MET A 142 -5.91 -7.47 4.24
C MET A 142 -5.02 -7.01 3.09
N ALA A 143 -5.60 -6.91 1.90
CA ALA A 143 -4.88 -6.60 0.67
C ALA A 143 -5.01 -5.12 0.25
N SER A 144 -6.08 -4.45 0.66
CA SER A 144 -6.30 -3.07 0.27
C SER A 144 -7.18 -2.33 1.27
N LEU A 145 -7.14 -1.02 1.21
CA LEU A 145 -8.11 -0.18 1.89
C LEU A 145 -8.48 1.02 1.00
N THR A 146 -9.73 1.47 1.13
CA THR A 146 -10.17 2.68 0.45
C THR A 146 -11.15 3.44 1.31
N PHE A 147 -11.16 4.75 1.16
CA PHE A 147 -12.14 5.61 1.82
C PHE A 147 -13.31 5.87 0.88
N GLY A 148 -14.50 5.94 1.43
CA GLY A 148 -15.73 6.23 0.71
C GLY A 148 -16.76 6.90 1.60
N GLY A 149 -18.03 6.84 1.16
CA GLY A 149 -19.12 7.57 1.81
C GLY A 149 -19.18 9.05 1.40
N PRO A 150 -20.27 9.75 1.78
CA PRO A 150 -20.48 11.14 1.35
C PRO A 150 -19.42 12.12 1.86
N ASP A 151 -18.82 11.83 3.01
CA ASP A 151 -17.78 12.64 3.66
C ASP A 151 -16.38 12.07 3.49
N LEU A 152 -16.23 10.98 2.71
CA LEU A 152 -14.96 10.28 2.48
C LEU A 152 -14.26 9.79 3.75
N LYS A 153 -15.02 9.48 4.80
CA LYS A 153 -14.48 9.00 6.09
C LYS A 153 -14.72 7.53 6.35
N THR A 154 -15.55 6.86 5.57
CA THR A 154 -15.77 5.42 5.72
C THR A 154 -14.62 4.67 5.06
N VAL A 155 -13.82 3.97 5.86
CA VAL A 155 -12.74 3.11 5.39
C VAL A 155 -13.28 1.71 5.16
N TYR A 156 -13.19 1.23 3.94
CA TYR A 156 -13.52 -0.13 3.54
C TYR A 156 -12.22 -0.94 3.41
N ILE A 157 -12.23 -2.16 3.93
CA ILE A 157 -11.07 -3.06 3.93
C ILE A 157 -11.30 -4.17 2.92
N GLY A 158 -10.42 -4.26 1.93
CA GLY A 158 -10.38 -5.39 0.98
C GLY A 158 -9.55 -6.54 1.53
N SER A 159 -10.04 -7.77 1.36
CA SER A 159 -9.42 -8.99 1.83
C SER A 159 -9.38 -10.04 0.73
N LEU A 160 -8.30 -10.81 0.65
CA LEU A 160 -8.19 -11.90 -0.33
C LEU A 160 -8.88 -13.20 0.13
N ARG A 161 -9.12 -13.36 1.42
CA ARG A 161 -9.75 -14.58 1.99
C ARG A 161 -11.07 -14.31 2.72
N GLY A 162 -11.44 -13.04 2.87
CA GLY A 162 -12.71 -12.67 3.47
C GLY A 162 -13.88 -12.82 2.49
N THR A 163 -15.07 -13.06 3.04
CA THR A 163 -16.33 -13.11 2.28
C THR A 163 -17.18 -11.86 2.46
N THR A 164 -16.69 -10.90 3.25
CA THR A 164 -17.35 -9.62 3.57
C THR A 164 -16.35 -8.48 3.33
N ILE A 165 -16.87 -7.27 3.28
CA ILE A 165 -16.06 -6.03 3.23
C ILE A 165 -16.26 -5.32 4.58
N PRO A 166 -15.38 -5.52 5.56
CA PRO A 166 -15.42 -4.78 6.82
C PRO A 166 -15.18 -3.29 6.57
N TYR A 167 -15.76 -2.45 7.42
CA TYR A 167 -15.57 -1.01 7.35
C TYR A 167 -15.59 -0.37 8.73
N PHE A 168 -14.99 0.80 8.82
CA PHE A 168 -15.06 1.67 10.00
C PHE A 168 -15.06 3.14 9.59
N THR A 169 -15.40 4.03 10.53
CA THR A 169 -15.34 5.47 10.30
C THR A 169 -14.02 6.02 10.83
N ALA A 170 -13.23 6.61 9.95
CA ALA A 170 -12.01 7.32 10.31
C ALA A 170 -12.32 8.72 10.82
N SER A 171 -11.45 9.28 11.66
CA SER A 171 -11.51 10.67 12.09
C SER A 171 -11.18 11.66 10.98
N VAL A 172 -10.46 11.20 9.94
CA VAL A 172 -9.99 11.98 8.79
C VAL A 172 -10.67 11.53 7.51
N ALA A 173 -10.81 12.44 6.55
CA ALA A 173 -11.32 12.11 5.22
C ALA A 173 -10.17 11.68 4.30
N ARG A 174 -10.49 10.97 3.21
CA ARG A 174 -9.56 10.68 2.13
C ARG A 174 -9.14 11.95 1.40
N LEU A 175 -7.92 11.95 0.86
CA LEU A 175 -7.55 12.86 -0.23
C LEU A 175 -8.45 12.56 -1.45
N PRO A 176 -9.26 13.52 -1.94
CA PRO A 176 -10.06 13.30 -3.14
C PRO A 176 -9.17 12.91 -4.33
N MET A 177 -9.66 11.99 -5.16
CA MET A 177 -8.97 11.69 -6.42
C MET A 177 -8.97 12.94 -7.32
N ILE A 178 -7.94 13.09 -8.13
CA ILE A 178 -7.76 14.25 -9.02
C ILE A 178 -8.98 14.50 -9.93
N HIS A 179 -9.61 13.44 -10.38
CA HIS A 179 -10.79 13.49 -11.25
C HIS A 179 -12.12 13.38 -10.49
N TRP A 180 -12.13 13.55 -9.15
CA TRP A 180 -13.32 13.36 -8.31
C TRP A 180 -14.51 14.25 -8.73
N ASN A 181 -14.23 15.47 -9.18
CA ASN A 181 -15.24 16.43 -9.62
C ASN A 181 -15.45 16.46 -11.14
N GLU A 182 -14.78 15.59 -11.89
CA GLU A 182 -14.98 15.50 -13.33
C GLU A 182 -16.20 14.64 -13.63
N GLY A 183 -17.17 15.21 -14.32
CA GLY A 183 -18.31 14.46 -14.84
C GLY A 183 -17.85 13.41 -15.85
N ILE A 184 -18.28 12.15 -15.66
CA ILE A 184 -18.04 11.11 -16.66
C ILE A 184 -18.80 11.53 -17.94
N LYS A 185 -18.06 11.86 -18.99
CA LYS A 185 -18.63 12.02 -20.33
C LYS A 185 -18.74 10.61 -20.92
N ILE A 186 -19.97 10.07 -20.92
CA ILE A 186 -20.32 8.83 -21.61
C ILE A 186 -20.71 9.18 -23.04
#